data_15785fa207668ac44f2c1229b40e95b5
#
_entry.id   15785fa207668ac44f2c1229b40e95b5
#
_cell.length_a   1.000
_cell.length_b   1.000
_cell.length_c   1.000
_cell.angle_alpha   90.00
_cell.angle_beta   90.00
_cell.angle_gamma   90.00
#
_symmetry.space_group_name_H-M   'P 1'
#
loop_
_entity.id
_entity.type
_entity.pdbx_description
1 polymer ?
#
loop_
_entity_poly.entity_id
_entity_poly.type
_entity_poly.pdbx_seq_one_letter_code
_entity_poly.pdbx_strand_id
1 'polypeptide(L)'
;MDKFADIEAFIAVVEASSFSMAGERLGIAKSVVSRRISQLERRLGSRLLHRTTRRLALTDTGKNFYQRAVQILADLDDAEQSVTEEAIELRGTLKLAAPLSFGLMHLSDAITDFLNEHPAIELNLDLNDRNINLVEEGFDMAVRIGELQDSTLVARRLGTARIMTCASRAYLERHGEPAHPDELQQHIGLQYSNISYKQQWRYQTPAGKTIQAQPQVRIRANNGNALAAAASAGLGITRIPTFILGNYVKQGSLVTILNKYQGAAVGIYAVYPPGRLMPRRIQVFSDFLAGRY
;
A
#
# COMPACT_ATOMS: atom_id res chain seq x y z
N MET A 1 -15.38 -15.36 -32.40
CA MET A 1 -15.26 -14.01 -31.80
C MET A 1 -14.26 -14.12 -30.66
N ASP A 2 -13.13 -13.46 -30.81
CA ASP A 2 -12.06 -13.51 -29.80
C ASP A 2 -12.34 -12.51 -28.68
N LYS A 3 -12.77 -13.02 -27.53
CA LYS A 3 -13.13 -12.20 -26.37
C LYS A 3 -11.93 -11.46 -25.77
N PHE A 4 -10.75 -12.07 -25.80
CA PHE A 4 -9.54 -11.51 -25.24
C PHE A 4 -9.02 -10.37 -26.12
N ALA A 5 -9.01 -10.54 -27.43
CA ALA A 5 -8.63 -9.47 -28.36
C ALA A 5 -9.56 -8.25 -28.32
N ASP A 6 -10.85 -8.42 -27.98
CA ASP A 6 -11.77 -7.30 -27.75
C ASP A 6 -11.42 -6.56 -26.45
N ILE A 7 -11.02 -7.27 -25.41
CA ILE A 7 -10.60 -6.73 -24.12
C ILE A 7 -9.26 -6.00 -24.27
N GLU A 8 -8.28 -6.60 -24.94
CA GLU A 8 -6.99 -5.95 -25.24
C GLU A 8 -7.17 -4.63 -26.00
N ALA A 9 -8.03 -4.63 -27.03
CA ALA A 9 -8.31 -3.42 -27.78
C ALA A 9 -8.92 -2.32 -26.88
N PHE A 10 -9.77 -2.69 -25.95
CA PHE A 10 -10.36 -1.74 -25.00
C PHE A 10 -9.30 -1.18 -24.05
N ILE A 11 -8.47 -2.02 -23.44
CA ILE A 11 -7.37 -1.61 -22.54
C ILE A 11 -6.41 -0.68 -23.28
N ALA A 12 -5.95 -1.06 -24.48
CA ALA A 12 -5.04 -0.25 -25.29
C ALA A 12 -5.60 1.14 -25.61
N VAL A 13 -6.92 1.24 -25.89
CA VAL A 13 -7.57 2.54 -26.15
C VAL A 13 -7.66 3.40 -24.89
N VAL A 14 -7.92 2.81 -23.73
CA VAL A 14 -7.96 3.52 -22.44
C VAL A 14 -6.60 4.10 -22.12
N GLU A 15 -5.54 3.26 -22.18
CA GLU A 15 -4.16 3.65 -21.87
C GLU A 15 -3.60 4.71 -22.83
N ALA A 16 -3.83 4.51 -24.15
CA ALA A 16 -3.37 5.45 -25.15
C ALA A 16 -4.25 6.70 -25.25
N SER A 17 -5.43 6.71 -24.62
CA SER A 17 -6.46 7.75 -24.78
C SER A 17 -6.78 8.04 -26.26
N SER A 18 -6.52 7.07 -27.16
CA SER A 18 -6.60 7.24 -28.62
C SER A 18 -6.82 5.92 -29.35
N PHE A 19 -7.83 5.87 -30.22
CA PHE A 19 -8.05 4.70 -31.09
C PHE A 19 -6.94 4.47 -32.10
N SER A 20 -6.29 5.54 -32.58
CA SER A 20 -5.22 5.44 -33.58
C SER A 20 -3.96 4.89 -32.96
N MET A 21 -3.54 5.46 -31.81
CA MET A 21 -2.36 4.97 -31.06
C MET A 21 -2.55 3.56 -30.53
N ALA A 22 -3.76 3.19 -30.09
CA ALA A 22 -4.08 1.84 -29.72
C ALA A 22 -3.93 0.87 -30.90
N GLY A 23 -4.35 1.28 -32.09
CA GLY A 23 -4.15 0.49 -33.30
C GLY A 23 -2.68 0.29 -33.66
N GLU A 24 -1.86 1.33 -33.57
CA GLU A 24 -0.41 1.28 -33.78
C GLU A 24 0.25 0.32 -32.76
N ARG A 25 -0.09 0.43 -31.47
CA ARG A 25 0.42 -0.44 -30.41
C ARG A 25 0.07 -1.93 -30.63
N LEU A 26 -1.14 -2.19 -31.11
CA LEU A 26 -1.63 -3.56 -31.35
C LEU A 26 -1.30 -4.11 -32.76
N GLY A 27 -0.67 -3.31 -33.64
CA GLY A 27 -0.39 -3.69 -35.01
C GLY A 27 -1.64 -3.89 -35.87
N ILE A 28 -2.76 -3.23 -35.56
CA ILE A 28 -4.03 -3.35 -36.29
C ILE A 28 -4.62 -1.98 -36.68
N ALA A 29 -5.44 -1.96 -37.73
CA ALA A 29 -6.06 -0.71 -38.19
C ALA A 29 -7.02 -0.12 -37.11
N LYS A 30 -7.09 1.21 -37.01
CA LYS A 30 -8.03 1.94 -36.13
C LYS A 30 -9.48 1.47 -36.28
N SER A 31 -9.91 1.13 -37.51
CA SER A 31 -11.25 0.63 -37.78
C SER A 31 -11.52 -0.71 -37.11
N VAL A 32 -10.48 -1.58 -37.01
CA VAL A 32 -10.54 -2.88 -36.34
C VAL A 32 -10.66 -2.67 -34.83
N VAL A 33 -9.87 -1.76 -34.25
CA VAL A 33 -9.97 -1.38 -32.82
C VAL A 33 -11.39 -0.89 -32.49
N SER A 34 -11.91 0.05 -33.30
CA SER A 34 -13.27 0.59 -33.09
C SER A 34 -14.35 -0.49 -33.20
N ARG A 35 -14.20 -1.45 -34.13
CA ARG A 35 -15.12 -2.58 -34.27
C ARG A 35 -15.07 -3.51 -33.05
N ARG A 36 -13.88 -3.86 -32.57
CA ARG A 36 -13.69 -4.70 -31.36
C ARG A 36 -14.35 -4.08 -30.15
N ILE A 37 -14.14 -2.79 -29.88
CA ILE A 37 -14.79 -2.09 -28.77
C ILE A 37 -16.28 -2.09 -28.91
N SER A 38 -16.81 -1.79 -30.13
CA SER A 38 -18.26 -1.82 -30.35
C SER A 38 -18.86 -3.22 -30.16
N GLN A 39 -18.12 -4.27 -30.48
CA GLN A 39 -18.52 -5.66 -30.21
C GLN A 39 -18.51 -5.96 -28.73
N LEU A 40 -17.48 -5.50 -27.98
CA LEU A 40 -17.38 -5.62 -26.53
C LEU A 40 -18.56 -4.94 -25.85
N GLU A 41 -18.82 -3.66 -26.15
CA GLU A 41 -19.95 -2.88 -25.59
C GLU A 41 -21.30 -3.55 -25.88
N ARG A 42 -21.50 -4.05 -27.11
CA ARG A 42 -22.72 -4.78 -27.49
C ARG A 42 -22.89 -6.06 -26.70
N ARG A 43 -21.81 -6.83 -26.51
CA ARG A 43 -21.84 -8.08 -25.72
C ARG A 43 -22.16 -7.84 -24.24
N LEU A 44 -21.64 -6.72 -23.70
CA LEU A 44 -21.87 -6.35 -22.29
C LEU A 44 -23.20 -5.62 -22.07
N GLY A 45 -23.88 -5.21 -23.15
CA GLY A 45 -25.11 -4.42 -23.06
C GLY A 45 -24.91 -3.01 -22.46
N SER A 46 -23.67 -2.55 -22.39
CA SER A 46 -23.31 -1.28 -21.72
C SER A 46 -22.22 -0.54 -22.49
N ARG A 47 -22.30 0.79 -22.50
CA ARG A 47 -21.20 1.62 -23.01
C ARG A 47 -20.09 1.73 -21.98
N LEU A 48 -18.87 1.50 -22.43
CA LEU A 48 -17.65 1.61 -21.62
C LEU A 48 -16.96 2.96 -21.84
N LEU A 49 -17.14 3.57 -23.00
CA LEU A 49 -16.52 4.84 -23.40
C LEU A 49 -17.56 5.91 -23.74
N HIS A 50 -17.33 7.12 -23.25
CA HIS A 50 -17.99 8.31 -23.75
C HIS A 50 -17.28 8.77 -25.01
N ARG A 51 -17.97 8.68 -26.15
CA ARG A 51 -17.46 9.14 -27.44
C ARG A 51 -17.91 10.59 -27.65
N THR A 52 -17.13 11.56 -27.20
CA THR A 52 -17.29 12.95 -27.62
C THR A 52 -16.23 13.28 -28.67
N THR A 53 -16.52 14.21 -29.56
CA THR A 53 -15.58 14.62 -30.63
C THR A 53 -14.29 15.25 -30.14
N ARG A 54 -14.19 15.58 -28.84
CA ARG A 54 -13.03 16.28 -28.24
C ARG A 54 -12.27 15.50 -27.18
N ARG A 55 -12.86 14.47 -26.53
CA ARG A 55 -12.17 13.66 -25.51
C ARG A 55 -12.75 12.25 -25.43
N LEU A 56 -11.84 11.29 -25.26
CA LEU A 56 -12.17 9.94 -24.87
C LEU A 56 -12.21 9.88 -23.33
N ALA A 57 -13.32 9.44 -22.77
CA ALA A 57 -13.46 9.26 -21.32
C ALA A 57 -14.16 7.93 -21.02
N LEU A 58 -13.78 7.28 -19.93
CA LEU A 58 -14.46 6.10 -19.42
C LEU A 58 -15.82 6.49 -18.82
N THR A 59 -16.83 5.65 -19.04
CA THR A 59 -18.02 5.62 -18.19
C THR A 59 -17.69 5.02 -16.83
N ASP A 60 -18.56 5.16 -15.82
CA ASP A 60 -18.34 4.49 -14.53
C ASP A 60 -18.31 2.97 -14.67
N THR A 61 -19.18 2.41 -15.53
CA THR A 61 -19.13 0.98 -15.91
C THR A 61 -17.81 0.65 -16.62
N GLY A 62 -17.32 1.56 -17.49
CA GLY A 62 -16.04 1.43 -18.18
C GLY A 62 -14.84 1.40 -17.23
N LYS A 63 -14.84 2.26 -16.20
CA LYS A 63 -13.78 2.26 -15.18
C LYS A 63 -13.73 0.93 -14.43
N ASN A 64 -14.87 0.47 -13.94
CA ASN A 64 -14.96 -0.81 -13.22
C ASN A 64 -14.57 -1.99 -14.11
N PHE A 65 -15.00 -1.96 -15.38
CA PHE A 65 -14.64 -3.02 -16.34
C PHE A 65 -13.14 -2.98 -16.68
N TYR A 66 -12.54 -1.80 -16.88
CA TYR A 66 -11.12 -1.63 -17.16
C TYR A 66 -10.24 -2.27 -16.09
N GLN A 67 -10.50 -1.94 -14.81
CA GLN A 67 -9.73 -2.51 -13.69
C GLN A 67 -9.76 -4.04 -13.67
N ARG A 68 -10.95 -4.62 -13.90
CA ARG A 68 -11.11 -6.09 -13.94
C ARG A 68 -10.51 -6.72 -15.20
N ALA A 69 -10.64 -6.04 -16.33
CA ALA A 69 -10.14 -6.52 -17.63
C ALA A 69 -8.60 -6.61 -17.67
N VAL A 70 -7.91 -5.59 -17.14
CA VAL A 70 -6.43 -5.61 -16.98
C VAL A 70 -6.01 -6.81 -16.16
N GLN A 71 -6.75 -7.11 -15.09
CA GLN A 71 -6.42 -8.24 -14.23
C GLN A 71 -6.67 -9.59 -14.93
N ILE A 72 -7.75 -9.73 -15.69
CA ILE A 72 -8.06 -10.97 -16.42
C ILE A 72 -6.99 -11.28 -17.47
N LEU A 73 -6.50 -10.27 -18.20
CA LEU A 73 -5.41 -10.48 -19.16
C LEU A 73 -4.10 -10.86 -18.45
N ALA A 74 -3.80 -10.22 -17.33
CA ALA A 74 -2.63 -10.59 -16.54
C ALA A 74 -2.72 -12.04 -16.01
N ASP A 75 -3.89 -12.46 -15.53
CA ASP A 75 -4.14 -13.83 -15.05
C ASP A 75 -4.05 -14.85 -16.23
N LEU A 76 -4.44 -14.46 -17.45
CA LEU A 76 -4.29 -15.30 -18.65
C LEU A 76 -2.82 -15.45 -19.04
N ASP A 77 -2.07 -14.35 -19.09
CA ASP A 77 -0.63 -14.37 -19.39
C ASP A 77 0.12 -15.24 -18.38
N ASP A 78 -0.23 -15.15 -17.08
CA ASP A 78 0.34 -16.00 -16.03
C ASP A 78 0.02 -17.48 -16.23
N ALA A 79 -1.22 -17.80 -16.64
CA ALA A 79 -1.62 -19.17 -16.92
C ALA A 79 -0.86 -19.75 -18.12
N GLU A 80 -0.70 -18.98 -19.19
CA GLU A 80 0.08 -19.38 -20.37
C GLU A 80 1.57 -19.57 -20.02
N GLN A 81 2.13 -18.68 -19.21
CA GLN A 81 3.52 -18.81 -18.73
C GLN A 81 3.74 -20.03 -17.84
N SER A 82 2.75 -20.43 -17.06
CA SER A 82 2.87 -21.57 -16.14
C SER A 82 3.02 -22.92 -16.86
N VAL A 83 2.62 -22.99 -18.11
CA VAL A 83 2.65 -24.22 -18.93
C VAL A 83 3.95 -24.36 -19.72
N THR A 84 4.66 -23.26 -19.96
CA THR A 84 5.94 -23.27 -20.65
C THR A 84 7.06 -23.55 -19.64
N GLU A 85 7.69 -24.73 -19.73
CA GLU A 85 8.84 -25.13 -18.88
C GLU A 85 10.05 -24.18 -19.00
N GLU A 86 10.08 -23.32 -20.00
CA GLU A 86 11.11 -22.31 -20.27
C GLU A 86 10.89 -20.97 -19.56
N ALA A 87 9.88 -20.83 -18.71
CA ALA A 87 9.62 -19.58 -18.00
C ALA A 87 10.64 -19.30 -16.88
N ILE A 88 11.92 -19.16 -17.27
CA ILE A 88 13.03 -18.82 -16.38
C ILE A 88 12.96 -17.34 -15.98
N GLU A 89 12.38 -16.49 -16.82
CA GLU A 89 12.35 -15.04 -16.59
C GLU A 89 10.98 -14.58 -16.08
N LEU A 90 10.99 -13.96 -14.89
CA LEU A 90 9.78 -13.29 -14.36
C LEU A 90 9.53 -12.02 -15.17
N ARG A 91 8.29 -11.85 -15.66
CA ARG A 91 7.89 -10.67 -16.44
C ARG A 91 6.47 -10.22 -16.13
N GLY A 92 6.15 -9.01 -16.59
CA GLY A 92 4.83 -8.40 -16.43
C GLY A 92 4.78 -7.34 -15.33
N THR A 93 3.61 -6.76 -15.10
CA THR A 93 3.43 -5.66 -14.15
C THR A 93 3.04 -6.21 -12.78
N LEU A 94 3.67 -5.67 -11.72
CA LEU A 94 3.35 -5.90 -10.31
C LEU A 94 2.87 -4.59 -9.70
N LYS A 95 1.64 -4.56 -9.18
CA LYS A 95 1.05 -3.39 -8.53
C LYS A 95 1.11 -3.53 -7.01
N LEU A 96 1.99 -2.75 -6.39
CA LEU A 96 2.26 -2.78 -4.96
C LEU A 96 1.77 -1.50 -4.28
N ALA A 97 1.03 -1.64 -3.18
CA ALA A 97 0.75 -0.54 -2.27
C ALA A 97 1.54 -0.73 -0.96
N ALA A 98 2.06 0.36 -0.40
CA ALA A 98 2.77 0.29 0.86
C ALA A 98 2.65 1.59 1.67
N PRO A 99 2.80 1.53 3.03
CA PRO A 99 2.87 2.74 3.85
C PRO A 99 4.04 3.63 3.42
N LEU A 100 3.77 4.93 3.28
CA LEU A 100 4.73 5.89 2.74
C LEU A 100 6.10 5.82 3.43
N SER A 101 6.12 5.92 4.75
CA SER A 101 7.38 5.94 5.51
C SER A 101 8.15 4.62 5.40
N PHE A 102 7.47 3.48 5.46
CA PHE A 102 8.07 2.17 5.32
C PHE A 102 8.56 1.93 3.89
N GLY A 103 7.78 2.35 2.90
CA GLY A 103 8.14 2.30 1.49
C GLY A 103 9.46 3.01 1.21
N LEU A 104 9.57 4.28 1.63
CA LEU A 104 10.75 5.10 1.41
C LEU A 104 11.98 4.62 2.19
N MET A 105 11.81 4.13 3.41
CA MET A 105 12.94 3.83 4.31
C MET A 105 13.44 2.39 4.22
N HIS A 106 12.61 1.47 3.73
CA HIS A 106 12.91 0.03 3.76
C HIS A 106 12.63 -0.67 2.44
N LEU A 107 11.47 -0.42 1.79
CA LEU A 107 11.13 -1.14 0.57
C LEU A 107 11.88 -0.67 -0.66
N SER A 108 12.27 0.60 -0.75
CA SER A 108 12.89 1.16 -1.96
C SER A 108 14.15 0.42 -2.37
N ASP A 109 15.05 0.12 -1.42
CA ASP A 109 16.26 -0.64 -1.69
C ASP A 109 15.94 -2.09 -2.09
N ALA A 110 14.99 -2.73 -1.38
CA ALA A 110 14.55 -4.09 -1.67
C ALA A 110 13.93 -4.19 -3.07
N ILE A 111 13.10 -3.21 -3.44
CA ILE A 111 12.50 -3.14 -4.78
C ILE A 111 13.58 -2.96 -5.85
N THR A 112 14.56 -2.09 -5.61
CA THR A 112 15.65 -1.85 -6.54
C THR A 112 16.45 -3.12 -6.80
N ASP A 113 16.80 -3.85 -5.74
CA ASP A 113 17.55 -5.10 -5.84
C ASP A 113 16.72 -6.15 -6.62
N PHE A 114 15.43 -6.29 -6.30
CA PHE A 114 14.55 -7.23 -6.99
C PHE A 114 14.41 -6.92 -8.49
N LEU A 115 14.23 -5.65 -8.86
CA LEU A 115 14.09 -5.25 -10.26
C LEU A 115 15.40 -5.41 -11.04
N ASN A 116 16.57 -5.28 -10.39
CA ASN A 116 17.85 -5.59 -11.01
C ASN A 116 18.01 -7.08 -11.30
N GLU A 117 17.48 -7.96 -10.44
CA GLU A 117 17.48 -9.41 -10.64
C GLU A 117 16.42 -9.85 -11.69
N HIS A 118 15.36 -9.05 -11.86
CA HIS A 118 14.22 -9.36 -12.73
C HIS A 118 13.89 -8.19 -13.68
N PRO A 119 14.72 -7.93 -14.71
CA PRO A 119 14.62 -6.73 -15.55
C PRO A 119 13.36 -6.67 -16.42
N ALA A 120 12.65 -7.78 -16.63
CA ALA A 120 11.38 -7.83 -17.35
C ALA A 120 10.14 -7.59 -16.47
N ILE A 121 10.32 -7.31 -15.17
CA ILE A 121 9.25 -6.90 -14.26
C ILE A 121 9.10 -5.37 -14.32
N GLU A 122 7.87 -4.91 -14.51
CA GLU A 122 7.45 -3.54 -14.30
C GLU A 122 6.78 -3.42 -12.92
N LEU A 123 7.21 -2.47 -12.08
CA LEU A 123 6.60 -2.25 -10.77
C LEU A 123 5.81 -0.94 -10.74
N ASN A 124 4.52 -1.02 -10.45
CA ASN A 124 3.66 0.12 -10.13
C ASN A 124 3.53 0.24 -8.61
N LEU A 125 4.20 1.24 -8.03
CA LEU A 125 4.28 1.46 -6.59
C LEU A 125 3.41 2.64 -6.15
N ASP A 126 2.46 2.39 -5.25
CA ASP A 126 1.67 3.43 -4.57
C ASP A 126 2.08 3.51 -3.10
N LEU A 127 2.72 4.61 -2.72
CA LEU A 127 3.17 4.87 -1.35
C LEU A 127 2.21 5.84 -0.65
N ASN A 128 1.33 5.29 0.16
CA ASN A 128 0.43 6.08 0.99
C ASN A 128 -0.01 5.32 2.24
N ASP A 129 -0.47 6.08 3.25
CA ASP A 129 -0.90 5.50 4.53
C ASP A 129 -2.44 5.31 4.61
N ARG A 130 -3.18 5.45 3.49
CA ARG A 130 -4.63 5.19 3.46
C ARG A 130 -4.94 3.69 3.48
N ASN A 131 -6.13 3.35 3.93
CA ASN A 131 -6.60 1.97 3.82
C ASN A 131 -7.09 1.72 2.39
N ILE A 132 -6.38 0.87 1.64
CA ILE A 132 -6.63 0.54 0.24
C ILE A 132 -7.48 -0.72 0.16
N ASN A 133 -8.50 -0.71 -0.71
CA ASN A 133 -9.20 -1.92 -1.12
C ASN A 133 -8.47 -2.54 -2.32
N LEU A 134 -7.67 -3.59 -2.05
CA LEU A 134 -6.82 -4.23 -3.06
C LEU A 134 -7.60 -4.71 -4.28
N VAL A 135 -8.80 -5.28 -4.06
CA VAL A 135 -9.63 -5.84 -5.14
C VAL A 135 -10.24 -4.75 -6.01
N GLU A 136 -10.80 -3.72 -5.38
CA GLU A 136 -11.47 -2.62 -6.11
C GLU A 136 -10.48 -1.72 -6.83
N GLU A 137 -9.29 -1.51 -6.24
CA GLU A 137 -8.26 -0.64 -6.81
C GLU A 137 -7.27 -1.39 -7.70
N GLY A 138 -7.40 -2.72 -7.80
CA GLY A 138 -6.62 -3.55 -8.72
C GLY A 138 -5.16 -3.72 -8.31
N PHE A 139 -4.85 -3.70 -7.02
CA PHE A 139 -3.51 -4.02 -6.51
C PHE A 139 -3.32 -5.52 -6.40
N ASP A 140 -2.13 -5.98 -6.74
CA ASP A 140 -1.73 -7.38 -6.60
C ASP A 140 -1.34 -7.72 -5.16
N MET A 141 -0.69 -6.77 -4.49
CA MET A 141 -0.21 -6.91 -3.12
C MET A 141 -0.19 -5.56 -2.39
N ALA A 142 -0.35 -5.58 -1.07
CA ALA A 142 0.02 -4.43 -0.24
C ALA A 142 0.88 -4.86 0.95
N VAL A 143 1.73 -3.95 1.40
CA VAL A 143 2.37 -4.05 2.72
C VAL A 143 1.49 -3.36 3.74
N ARG A 144 1.19 -4.05 4.85
CA ARG A 144 0.43 -3.49 5.98
C ARG A 144 1.20 -3.66 7.28
N ILE A 145 1.13 -2.63 8.13
CA ILE A 145 1.80 -2.61 9.44
C ILE A 145 0.75 -2.37 10.51
N GLY A 146 0.66 -3.28 11.47
CA GLY A 146 -0.32 -3.21 12.55
C GLY A 146 -0.99 -4.54 12.86
N GLU A 147 -2.07 -4.48 13.61
CA GLU A 147 -2.98 -5.61 13.82
C GLU A 147 -3.83 -5.78 12.56
N LEU A 148 -3.82 -6.98 11.99
CA LEU A 148 -4.72 -7.31 10.89
C LEU A 148 -6.14 -7.43 11.46
N GLN A 149 -7.05 -6.66 10.90
CA GLN A 149 -8.48 -6.86 11.17
C GLN A 149 -8.96 -8.12 10.45
N ASP A 150 -10.05 -8.71 10.94
CA ASP A 150 -10.70 -9.81 10.25
C ASP A 150 -11.05 -9.36 8.83
N SER A 151 -10.42 -9.99 7.87
CA SER A 151 -10.61 -9.71 6.44
C SER A 151 -10.46 -11.00 5.66
N THR A 152 -11.02 -11.03 4.46
CA THR A 152 -10.86 -12.15 3.53
C THR A 152 -9.47 -12.20 2.89
N LEU A 153 -8.62 -11.20 3.12
CA LEU A 153 -7.27 -11.13 2.53
C LEU A 153 -6.36 -12.22 3.09
N VAL A 154 -5.54 -12.77 2.24
CA VAL A 154 -4.44 -13.65 2.65
C VAL A 154 -3.29 -12.77 3.13
N ALA A 155 -2.67 -13.14 4.26
CA ALA A 155 -1.58 -12.38 4.85
C ALA A 155 -0.36 -13.26 5.08
N ARG A 156 0.80 -12.76 4.67
CA ARG A 156 2.12 -13.33 4.96
C ARG A 156 2.89 -12.36 5.83
N ARG A 157 3.38 -12.84 6.97
CA ARG A 157 4.22 -12.03 7.85
C ARG A 157 5.60 -11.83 7.24
N LEU A 158 6.01 -10.57 7.09
CA LEU A 158 7.35 -10.18 6.65
C LEU A 158 8.27 -9.91 7.85
N GLY A 159 7.74 -9.25 8.88
CA GLY A 159 8.55 -8.86 10.03
C GLY A 159 7.71 -8.28 11.17
N THR A 160 8.37 -7.50 12.02
CA THR A 160 7.74 -6.82 13.15
C THR A 160 8.27 -5.41 13.35
N ALA A 161 7.41 -4.55 13.88
CA ALA A 161 7.79 -3.23 14.40
C ALA A 161 7.23 -3.03 15.80
N ARG A 162 7.80 -2.12 16.57
CA ARG A 162 7.22 -1.66 17.84
C ARG A 162 6.73 -0.24 17.68
N ILE A 163 5.62 0.08 18.31
CA ILE A 163 5.12 1.46 18.40
C ILE A 163 5.61 2.03 19.72
N MET A 164 6.47 3.04 19.66
CA MET A 164 7.10 3.65 20.81
C MET A 164 6.53 5.05 21.07
N THR A 165 6.37 5.40 22.35
CA THR A 165 6.04 6.76 22.77
C THR A 165 7.32 7.56 22.87
N CYS A 166 7.34 8.76 22.31
CA CYS A 166 8.53 9.60 22.28
C CYS A 166 8.20 11.10 22.33
N ALA A 167 9.17 11.86 22.79
CA ALA A 167 9.15 13.33 22.81
C ALA A 167 10.58 13.87 22.69
N SER A 168 10.75 15.18 22.44
CA SER A 168 12.05 15.83 22.56
C SER A 168 12.39 16.11 24.03
N ARG A 169 13.69 16.13 24.36
CA ARG A 169 14.17 16.50 25.69
C ARG A 169 13.66 17.86 26.11
N ALA A 170 13.71 18.85 25.22
CA ALA A 170 13.24 20.20 25.47
C ALA A 170 11.74 20.28 25.81
N TYR A 171 10.90 19.36 25.26
CA TYR A 171 9.51 19.26 25.66
C TYR A 171 9.38 18.70 27.09
N LEU A 172 10.10 17.63 27.40
CA LEU A 172 10.06 16.97 28.71
C LEU A 172 10.59 17.88 29.84
N GLU A 173 11.63 18.65 29.56
CA GLU A 173 12.18 19.63 30.50
C GLU A 173 11.12 20.73 30.89
N ARG A 174 10.28 21.12 29.94
CA ARG A 174 9.25 22.16 30.18
C ARG A 174 7.97 21.62 30.79
N HIS A 175 7.60 20.36 30.49
CA HIS A 175 6.29 19.83 30.86
C HIS A 175 6.36 18.63 31.80
N GLY A 176 7.55 18.15 32.16
CA GLY A 176 7.79 16.93 32.91
C GLY A 176 7.79 15.68 31.99
N GLU A 177 8.43 14.61 32.47
CA GLU A 177 8.36 13.30 31.84
C GLU A 177 7.26 12.46 32.49
N PRO A 178 6.23 12.00 31.75
CA PRO A 178 5.17 11.19 32.33
C PRO A 178 5.73 9.81 32.77
N ALA A 179 5.51 9.46 34.03
CA ALA A 179 5.90 8.18 34.60
C ALA A 179 4.84 7.08 34.37
N HIS A 180 3.59 7.47 34.14
CA HIS A 180 2.45 6.58 33.90
C HIS A 180 1.61 7.08 32.70
N PRO A 181 0.99 6.15 31.91
CA PRO A 181 0.15 6.53 30.77
C PRO A 181 -1.01 7.49 31.10
N ASP A 182 -1.58 7.42 32.30
CA ASP A 182 -2.67 8.32 32.73
C ASP A 182 -2.22 9.78 32.83
N GLU A 183 -0.94 10.04 33.06
CA GLU A 183 -0.39 11.40 33.12
C GLU A 183 -0.38 12.08 31.74
N LEU A 184 -0.49 11.30 30.65
CA LEU A 184 -0.59 11.85 29.28
C LEU A 184 -1.79 12.78 29.08
N GLN A 185 -2.83 12.71 29.91
CA GLN A 185 -3.95 13.66 29.90
C GLN A 185 -3.50 15.12 30.16
N GLN A 186 -2.36 15.32 30.80
CA GLN A 186 -1.75 16.62 31.08
C GLN A 186 -0.79 17.06 29.98
N HIS A 187 -0.53 16.21 28.96
CA HIS A 187 0.41 16.46 27.90
C HIS A 187 -0.27 16.71 26.55
N ILE A 188 0.47 17.40 25.67
CA ILE A 188 0.06 17.60 24.27
C ILE A 188 0.36 16.34 23.49
N GLY A 189 -0.67 15.79 22.82
CA GLY A 189 -0.59 14.64 21.95
C GLY A 189 -0.49 15.04 20.48
N LEU A 190 0.41 14.38 19.75
CA LEU A 190 0.54 14.45 18.30
C LEU A 190 0.09 13.11 17.74
N GLN A 191 -1.08 13.07 17.11
CA GLN A 191 -1.87 11.87 16.90
C GLN A 191 -1.85 11.40 15.45
N TYR A 192 -1.55 10.12 15.24
CA TYR A 192 -1.68 9.48 13.94
C TYR A 192 -3.17 9.23 13.63
N SER A 193 -3.63 9.57 12.41
CA SER A 193 -5.06 9.60 12.06
C SER A 193 -5.60 8.32 11.41
N ASN A 194 -4.75 7.46 10.83
CA ASN A 194 -5.20 6.30 10.05
C ASN A 194 -5.45 5.03 10.89
N ILE A 195 -5.47 5.15 12.22
CA ILE A 195 -5.90 4.09 13.12
C ILE A 195 -7.02 4.59 14.02
N SER A 196 -7.83 3.67 14.55
CA SER A 196 -8.92 4.05 15.44
C SER A 196 -8.39 4.76 16.68
N TYR A 197 -9.15 5.71 17.18
CA TYR A 197 -8.81 6.44 18.41
C TYR A 197 -8.50 5.50 19.58
N LYS A 198 -9.25 4.40 19.72
CA LYS A 198 -9.04 3.40 20.77
C LYS A 198 -7.71 2.63 20.66
N GLN A 199 -7.07 2.62 19.51
CA GLN A 199 -5.78 1.94 19.29
C GLN A 199 -4.59 2.88 19.47
N GLN A 200 -4.77 4.18 19.27
CA GLN A 200 -3.67 5.15 19.21
C GLN A 200 -2.88 5.29 20.50
N TRP A 201 -3.57 5.38 21.62
CA TRP A 201 -2.96 5.61 22.94
C TRP A 201 -3.20 4.43 23.89
N ARG A 202 -3.20 3.22 23.33
CA ARG A 202 -3.35 1.98 24.09
C ARG A 202 -1.97 1.50 24.56
N TYR A 203 -1.86 1.29 25.86
CA TYR A 203 -0.67 0.81 26.55
C TYR A 203 -0.95 -0.52 27.26
N GLN A 204 0.10 -1.23 27.64
CA GLN A 204 0.01 -2.42 28.48
C GLN A 204 0.89 -2.25 29.70
N THR A 205 0.37 -2.59 30.88
CA THR A 205 1.20 -2.71 32.09
C THR A 205 2.11 -3.92 31.98
N PRO A 206 3.19 -4.00 32.79
CA PRO A 206 4.00 -5.23 32.89
C PRO A 206 3.20 -6.49 33.26
N ALA A 207 2.06 -6.32 33.92
CA ALA A 207 1.11 -7.39 34.26
C ALA A 207 0.10 -7.70 33.12
N GLY A 208 0.24 -7.10 31.94
CA GLY A 208 -0.61 -7.33 30.77
C GLY A 208 -1.96 -6.60 30.76
N LYS A 209 -2.24 -5.75 31.77
CA LYS A 209 -3.48 -4.95 31.80
C LYS A 209 -3.39 -3.82 30.77
N THR A 210 -4.45 -3.64 29.95
CA THR A 210 -4.55 -2.54 29.00
C THR A 210 -4.93 -1.24 29.68
N ILE A 211 -4.23 -0.15 29.32
CA ILE A 211 -4.51 1.24 29.72
C ILE A 211 -4.79 2.04 28.44
N GLN A 212 -5.83 2.86 28.48
CA GLN A 212 -6.17 3.80 27.43
C GLN A 212 -5.86 5.22 27.89
N ALA A 213 -4.84 5.85 27.31
CA ALA A 213 -4.51 7.24 27.62
C ALA A 213 -5.24 8.23 26.69
N GLN A 214 -5.44 9.45 27.14
CA GLN A 214 -6.15 10.49 26.41
C GLN A 214 -5.41 11.85 26.52
N PRO A 215 -4.33 12.05 25.76
CA PRO A 215 -3.64 13.32 25.73
C PRO A 215 -4.48 14.41 25.07
N GLN A 216 -4.13 15.68 25.33
CA GLN A 216 -4.73 16.83 24.64
C GLN A 216 -4.18 16.89 23.20
N VAL A 217 -4.98 16.49 22.22
CA VAL A 217 -4.52 16.39 20.82
C VAL A 217 -4.40 17.78 20.20
N ARG A 218 -3.17 18.15 19.78
CA ARG A 218 -2.87 19.40 19.07
C ARG A 218 -2.69 19.22 17.57
N ILE A 219 -2.12 18.09 17.15
CA ILE A 219 -1.88 17.75 15.72
C ILE A 219 -2.48 16.38 15.44
N ARG A 220 -3.16 16.27 14.32
CA ARG A 220 -3.55 14.99 13.70
C ARG A 220 -2.91 14.91 12.32
N ALA A 221 -2.16 13.84 12.05
CA ALA A 221 -1.56 13.59 10.74
C ALA A 221 -1.65 12.12 10.38
N ASN A 222 -1.76 11.84 9.09
CA ASN A 222 -1.76 10.49 8.53
C ASN A 222 -0.34 9.97 8.22
N ASN A 223 0.70 10.70 8.61
CA ASN A 223 2.09 10.30 8.37
C ASN A 223 2.94 10.41 9.64
N GLY A 224 3.68 9.33 9.95
CA GLY A 224 4.49 9.24 11.17
C GLY A 224 5.72 10.14 11.16
N ASN A 225 6.32 10.42 9.99
CA ASN A 225 7.48 11.32 9.91
C ASN A 225 7.07 12.78 10.23
N ALA A 226 5.88 13.21 9.80
CA ALA A 226 5.36 14.53 10.15
C ALA A 226 5.16 14.68 11.66
N LEU A 227 4.67 13.63 12.32
CA LEU A 227 4.51 13.62 13.79
C LEU A 227 5.85 13.58 14.50
N ALA A 228 6.83 12.83 13.99
CA ALA A 228 8.19 12.78 14.53
C ALA A 228 8.89 14.14 14.44
N ALA A 229 8.76 14.84 13.30
CA ALA A 229 9.30 16.18 13.12
C ALA A 229 8.67 17.18 14.10
N ALA A 230 7.34 17.15 14.28
CA ALA A 230 6.64 18.00 15.22
C ALA A 230 7.06 17.71 16.69
N ALA A 231 7.22 16.43 17.06
CA ALA A 231 7.69 16.02 18.37
C ALA A 231 9.15 16.47 18.62
N SER A 232 10.01 16.33 17.61
CA SER A 232 11.41 16.79 17.65
C SER A 232 11.51 18.31 17.85
N ALA A 233 10.60 19.07 17.26
CA ALA A 233 10.48 20.52 17.47
C ALA A 233 9.87 20.91 18.84
N GLY A 234 9.59 19.96 19.72
CA GLY A 234 9.09 20.21 21.06
C GLY A 234 7.59 20.56 21.15
N LEU A 235 6.78 20.15 20.16
CA LEU A 235 5.35 20.47 20.14
C LEU A 235 4.50 19.50 20.96
N GLY A 236 5.02 18.34 21.36
CA GLY A 236 4.27 17.37 22.14
C GLY A 236 4.88 15.97 22.12
N ILE A 237 4.08 15.01 22.60
CA ILE A 237 4.38 13.57 22.66
C ILE A 237 3.71 12.88 21.47
N THR A 238 4.38 11.91 20.85
CA THR A 238 3.80 11.08 19.79
C THR A 238 4.07 9.60 20.03
N ARG A 239 3.34 8.74 19.28
CA ARG A 239 3.57 7.30 19.20
C ARG A 239 3.82 6.93 17.76
N ILE A 240 5.02 6.45 17.48
CA ILE A 240 5.47 6.10 16.12
C ILE A 240 6.22 4.77 16.09
N PRO A 241 6.24 4.09 14.92
CA PRO A 241 7.00 2.86 14.74
C PRO A 241 8.51 3.07 14.92
N THR A 242 9.18 2.04 15.41
CA THR A 242 10.64 2.04 15.65
C THR A 242 11.46 2.34 14.39
N PHE A 243 10.99 1.95 13.22
CA PHE A 243 11.68 2.22 11.97
C PHE A 243 11.69 3.71 11.58
N ILE A 244 10.69 4.50 12.01
CA ILE A 244 10.70 5.96 11.89
C ILE A 244 11.54 6.57 13.01
N LEU A 245 11.31 6.12 14.24
CA LEU A 245 11.91 6.70 15.44
C LEU A 245 13.44 6.57 15.47
N GLY A 246 13.99 5.47 14.91
CA GLY A 246 15.40 5.12 15.05
C GLY A 246 16.39 6.21 14.65
N ASN A 247 16.12 6.92 13.56
CA ASN A 247 16.95 8.02 13.10
C ASN A 247 16.93 9.24 14.05
N TYR A 248 15.74 9.57 14.58
CA TYR A 248 15.56 10.68 15.54
C TYR A 248 16.25 10.40 16.88
N VAL A 249 16.22 9.14 17.33
CA VAL A 249 16.93 8.72 18.56
C VAL A 249 18.43 8.75 18.36
N LYS A 250 18.93 8.26 17.23
CA LYS A 250 20.38 8.32 16.90
C LYS A 250 20.90 9.76 16.85
N GLN A 251 20.09 10.70 16.37
CA GLN A 251 20.41 12.13 16.33
C GLN A 251 20.21 12.85 17.68
N GLY A 252 19.65 12.16 18.69
CA GLY A 252 19.34 12.73 20.00
C GLY A 252 18.16 13.72 20.03
N SER A 253 17.43 13.86 18.91
CA SER A 253 16.31 14.81 18.78
C SER A 253 15.00 14.29 19.41
N LEU A 254 14.84 12.98 19.56
CA LEU A 254 13.77 12.34 20.30
C LEU A 254 14.31 11.32 21.30
N VAL A 255 13.62 11.17 22.40
CA VAL A 255 13.84 10.13 23.41
C VAL A 255 12.56 9.33 23.63
N THR A 256 12.70 8.03 23.92
CA THR A 256 11.57 7.16 24.25
C THR A 256 11.20 7.33 25.71
N ILE A 257 9.90 7.36 25.96
CA ILE A 257 9.30 7.47 27.29
C ILE A 257 8.28 6.36 27.51
N LEU A 258 7.85 6.14 28.74
CA LEU A 258 6.87 5.10 29.09
C LEU A 258 7.27 3.70 28.62
N ASN A 259 8.56 3.39 28.60
CA ASN A 259 9.09 2.14 28.03
C ASN A 259 8.57 0.88 28.71
N LYS A 260 8.16 0.97 29.99
CA LYS A 260 7.57 -0.15 30.74
C LYS A 260 6.14 -0.49 30.34
N TYR A 261 5.48 0.39 29.56
CA TYR A 261 4.07 0.30 29.17
C TYR A 261 3.88 0.05 27.69
N GLN A 262 4.95 -0.21 26.93
CA GLN A 262 4.85 -0.45 25.50
C GLN A 262 4.08 -1.75 25.22
N GLY A 263 3.20 -1.71 24.24
CA GLY A 263 2.46 -2.89 23.77
C GLY A 263 3.37 -3.92 23.08
N ALA A 264 2.77 -5.05 22.72
CA ALA A 264 3.42 -6.05 21.90
C ALA A 264 3.89 -5.46 20.55
N ALA A 265 4.90 -6.11 19.95
CA ALA A 265 5.30 -5.79 18.59
C ALA A 265 4.13 -5.99 17.63
N VAL A 266 3.94 -5.07 16.71
CA VAL A 266 2.98 -5.17 15.60
C VAL A 266 3.62 -5.88 14.42
N GLY A 267 2.83 -6.66 13.67
CA GLY A 267 3.32 -7.34 12.47
C GLY A 267 3.47 -6.39 11.29
N ILE A 268 4.41 -6.73 10.42
CA ILE A 268 4.54 -6.21 9.06
C ILE A 268 4.13 -7.35 8.15
N TYR A 269 3.17 -7.13 7.26
CA TYR A 269 2.58 -8.18 6.45
C TYR A 269 2.54 -7.78 4.98
N ALA A 270 2.81 -8.75 4.11
CA ALA A 270 2.34 -8.72 2.73
C ALA A 270 0.92 -9.27 2.72
N VAL A 271 -0.03 -8.53 2.13
CA VAL A 271 -1.44 -8.93 2.03
C VAL A 271 -1.87 -8.98 0.58
N TYR A 272 -2.73 -9.96 0.24
CA TYR A 272 -3.15 -10.28 -1.10
C TYR A 272 -4.67 -10.46 -1.17
N PRO A 273 -5.29 -10.24 -2.34
CA PRO A 273 -6.67 -10.63 -2.59
C PRO A 273 -6.88 -12.15 -2.39
N PRO A 274 -8.02 -12.59 -1.83
CA PRO A 274 -8.32 -14.01 -1.64
C PRO A 274 -8.68 -14.70 -2.97
N GLY A 275 -8.57 -16.04 -2.99
CA GLY A 275 -9.20 -16.89 -4.02
C GLY A 275 -8.51 -16.90 -5.39
N ARG A 276 -7.30 -16.36 -5.52
CA ARG A 276 -6.50 -16.43 -6.75
C ARG A 276 -5.38 -17.46 -6.62
N LEU A 277 -5.13 -18.18 -7.72
CA LEU A 277 -3.79 -18.71 -7.93
C LEU A 277 -2.85 -17.50 -7.95
N MET A 278 -1.94 -17.44 -6.97
CA MET A 278 -1.01 -16.32 -6.84
C MET A 278 -0.05 -16.32 -8.03
N PRO A 279 -0.02 -15.28 -8.86
CA PRO A 279 0.94 -15.18 -9.97
C PRO A 279 2.37 -15.40 -9.48
N ARG A 280 3.17 -16.11 -10.27
CA ARG A 280 4.55 -16.48 -9.88
C ARG A 280 5.38 -15.24 -9.52
N ARG A 281 5.22 -14.12 -10.26
CA ARG A 281 5.92 -12.86 -9.98
C ARG A 281 5.60 -12.29 -8.59
N ILE A 282 4.34 -12.41 -8.14
CA ILE A 282 3.91 -11.94 -6.81
C ILE A 282 4.47 -12.88 -5.74
N GLN A 283 4.42 -14.18 -5.97
CA GLN A 283 4.97 -15.18 -5.05
C GLN A 283 6.46 -14.96 -4.82
N VAL A 284 7.25 -14.87 -5.92
CA VAL A 284 8.71 -14.69 -5.86
C VAL A 284 9.06 -13.36 -5.19
N PHE A 285 8.34 -12.27 -5.51
CA PHE A 285 8.56 -10.99 -4.84
C PHE A 285 8.23 -11.04 -3.34
N SER A 286 7.15 -11.74 -2.97
CA SER A 286 6.79 -11.96 -1.57
C SER A 286 7.83 -12.80 -0.82
N ASP A 287 8.35 -13.86 -1.47
CA ASP A 287 9.42 -14.70 -0.91
C ASP A 287 10.70 -13.89 -0.71
N PHE A 288 11.07 -13.07 -1.69
CA PHE A 288 12.20 -12.15 -1.63
C PHE A 288 12.07 -11.17 -0.45
N LEU A 289 10.90 -10.53 -0.29
CA LEU A 289 10.68 -9.63 0.84
C LEU A 289 10.72 -10.36 2.19
N ALA A 290 10.14 -11.56 2.29
CA ALA A 290 10.15 -12.33 3.54
C ALA A 290 11.54 -12.85 3.93
N GLY A 291 12.45 -13.01 2.97
CA GLY A 291 13.86 -13.37 3.24
C GLY A 291 14.71 -12.16 3.69
N ARG A 292 14.19 -10.94 3.54
CA ARG A 292 14.93 -9.70 3.81
C ARG A 292 14.53 -9.04 5.15
N TYR A 293 13.37 -9.33 5.69
CA TYR A 293 12.81 -8.79 6.93
C TYR A 293 12.51 -9.86 7.97
#